data_04fedb30951889d559215c91df703622
#
_entry.id   04fedb30951889d559215c91df703622
#
_cell.length_a   1.000
_cell.length_b   1.000
_cell.length_c   1.000
_cell.angle_alpha   90.00
_cell.angle_beta   90.00
_cell.angle_gamma   90.00
#
_symmetry.space_group_name_H-M   'P 1'
#
loop_
_entity.id
_entity.type
_entity.pdbx_description
1 polymer ?
#
loop_
_entity_poly.entity_id
_entity_poly.type
_entity_poly.pdbx_seq_one_letter_code
_entity_poly.pdbx_strand_id
1 'polypeptide(L)'
;MMSGRKSLLIGALVAVMMALSVMLLVPAASAGPEGESARHDVVYVCGCGPDCACNTVKAEPGNCGCGKPLVWGHVVKVEGDVALVCSCAEGCTCKIDANDPTKCGCGKELRRVSLKGSGLYFCNCGGSCTCNYISATPGKCGCGMELKKSE
;
A
#
# COMPACT_ATOMS: atom_id res chain seq x y z
N MET A 1 56.25 8.14 49.16
CA MET A 1 54.81 7.87 49.32
C MET A 1 53.98 8.72 48.37
N MET A 2 53.92 8.38 47.08
CA MET A 2 53.13 9.07 46.05
C MET A 2 52.67 8.06 45.03
N SER A 3 51.72 7.19 45.33
CA SER A 3 51.21 6.20 44.36
C SER A 3 49.71 5.90 44.44
N GLY A 4 48.92 6.65 45.25
CA GLY A 4 47.51 6.32 45.46
C GLY A 4 46.47 7.14 44.63
N ARG A 5 46.91 8.26 44.01
CA ARG A 5 45.93 9.18 43.38
C ARG A 5 45.70 8.97 41.89
N LYS A 6 46.58 8.26 41.20
CA LYS A 6 46.41 8.02 39.72
C LYS A 6 45.48 6.86 39.38
N SER A 7 45.35 5.88 40.26
CA SER A 7 44.42 4.74 40.01
C SER A 7 42.96 5.10 40.20
N LEU A 8 42.62 6.08 41.02
CA LEU A 8 41.22 6.47 41.25
C LEU A 8 40.60 7.23 40.07
N LEU A 9 41.46 8.01 39.35
CA LEU A 9 40.99 8.78 38.19
C LEU A 9 40.76 7.92 36.97
N ILE A 10 41.48 6.84 36.79
CA ILE A 10 41.33 5.92 35.66
C ILE A 10 40.04 5.11 35.85
N GLY A 11 39.73 4.68 37.06
CA GLY A 11 38.47 3.94 37.34
C GLY A 11 37.22 4.78 37.08
N ALA A 12 37.25 6.07 37.41
CA ALA A 12 36.12 6.96 37.17
C ALA A 12 35.88 7.25 35.69
N LEU A 13 36.95 7.32 34.88
CA LEU A 13 36.82 7.57 33.45
C LEU A 13 36.27 6.35 32.68
N VAL A 14 36.65 5.13 33.09
CA VAL A 14 36.12 3.90 32.48
C VAL A 14 34.64 3.71 32.82
N ALA A 15 34.19 4.04 34.04
CA ALA A 15 32.81 3.95 34.42
C ALA A 15 31.89 4.94 33.65
N VAL A 16 32.40 6.14 33.36
CA VAL A 16 31.65 7.13 32.57
C VAL A 16 31.55 6.72 31.10
N MET A 17 32.58 6.11 30.54
CA MET A 17 32.56 5.62 29.15
C MET A 17 31.62 4.42 28.97
N MET A 18 31.44 3.53 29.96
CA MET A 18 30.51 2.43 29.89
C MET A 18 29.04 2.89 30.06
N ALA A 19 28.79 3.99 30.77
CA ALA A 19 27.44 4.54 30.93
C ALA A 19 26.92 5.23 29.67
N LEU A 20 27.81 5.75 28.80
CA LEU A 20 27.41 6.36 27.52
C LEU A 20 27.13 5.35 26.41
N SER A 21 27.57 4.10 26.54
CA SER A 21 27.39 3.10 25.47
C SER A 21 26.05 2.37 25.48
N VAL A 22 25.20 2.57 26.50
CA VAL A 22 23.93 1.86 26.63
C VAL A 22 22.75 2.67 26.04
N MET A 23 22.95 3.90 25.59
CA MET A 23 21.87 4.80 25.17
C MET A 23 21.62 4.85 23.64
N LEU A 24 22.14 3.93 22.85
CA LEU A 24 21.99 3.93 21.39
C LEU A 24 21.41 2.63 20.79
N LEU A 25 20.74 1.82 21.60
CA LEU A 25 19.80 0.81 21.05
C LEU A 25 18.37 1.36 21.18
N VAL A 26 18.10 2.44 20.45
CA VAL A 26 16.74 2.71 19.99
C VAL A 26 16.48 1.65 18.93
N PRO A 27 15.53 0.71 19.11
CA PRO A 27 15.09 -0.11 18.00
C PRO A 27 14.63 0.90 16.94
N ALA A 28 15.27 0.86 15.78
CA ALA A 28 14.71 1.50 14.60
C ALA A 28 13.31 0.90 14.45
N ALA A 29 12.30 1.60 14.96
CA ALA A 29 10.95 1.39 14.51
C ALA A 29 11.05 1.45 13.00
N SER A 30 10.78 0.34 12.33
CA SER A 30 10.62 0.29 10.90
C SER A 30 9.50 1.28 10.60
N ALA A 31 9.87 2.52 10.30
CA ALA A 31 9.01 3.43 9.62
C ALA A 31 8.67 2.70 8.31
N GLY A 32 7.49 2.11 8.27
CA GLY A 32 6.86 1.80 7.01
C GLY A 32 6.91 3.08 6.18
N PRO A 33 6.83 3.03 4.85
CA PRO A 33 6.91 4.21 4.01
C PRO A 33 5.79 5.19 4.39
N GLU A 34 6.06 6.05 5.37
CA GLU A 34 5.26 7.20 5.71
C GLU A 34 5.58 8.27 4.68
N GLY A 35 4.69 8.45 3.72
CA GLY A 35 4.76 9.55 2.78
C GLY A 35 4.42 9.24 1.35
N GLU A 36 3.78 8.12 1.05
CA GLU A 36 3.07 7.96 -0.20
C GLU A 36 1.84 8.88 -0.13
N SER A 37 1.91 10.00 -0.85
CA SER A 37 0.74 10.80 -1.20
C SER A 37 -0.38 9.82 -1.55
N ALA A 38 -1.46 9.81 -0.77
CA ALA A 38 -2.48 8.76 -0.81
C ALA A 38 -2.99 8.59 -2.25
N ARG A 39 -2.37 7.69 -3.00
CA ARG A 39 -2.81 7.32 -4.33
C ARG A 39 -4.15 6.63 -4.17
N HIS A 40 -5.17 7.22 -4.75
CA HIS A 40 -6.53 6.71 -4.68
C HIS A 40 -6.84 5.69 -5.79
N ASP A 41 -5.85 5.31 -6.57
CA ASP A 41 -5.92 4.34 -7.66
C ASP A 41 -5.19 3.02 -7.36
N VAL A 42 -4.86 2.75 -6.10
CA VAL A 42 -4.16 1.55 -5.67
C VAL A 42 -5.07 0.64 -4.86
N VAL A 43 -5.03 -0.65 -5.15
CA VAL A 43 -5.67 -1.71 -4.38
C VAL A 43 -4.73 -2.88 -4.18
N TYR A 44 -4.96 -3.61 -3.12
CA TYR A 44 -4.28 -4.86 -2.82
C TYR A 44 -5.24 -6.03 -3.10
N VAL A 45 -4.83 -6.92 -4.01
CA VAL A 45 -5.67 -8.01 -4.52
C VAL A 45 -5.02 -9.36 -4.27
N CYS A 46 -5.83 -10.41 -4.21
CA CYS A 46 -5.32 -11.76 -4.04
C CYS A 46 -4.33 -12.12 -5.16
N GLY A 47 -3.10 -12.53 -4.82
CA GLY A 47 -2.06 -12.95 -5.74
C GLY A 47 -2.15 -14.41 -6.21
N CYS A 48 -3.20 -15.14 -5.84
CA CYS A 48 -3.30 -16.59 -6.10
C CYS A 48 -3.65 -16.96 -7.56
N GLY A 49 -3.87 -15.99 -8.44
CA GLY A 49 -4.27 -16.19 -9.82
C GLY A 49 -5.78 -15.97 -10.07
N PRO A 50 -6.21 -16.02 -11.32
CA PRO A 50 -7.59 -15.69 -11.71
C PRO A 50 -8.63 -16.67 -11.18
N ASP A 51 -8.27 -17.93 -10.98
CA ASP A 51 -9.17 -19.00 -10.54
C ASP A 51 -9.33 -19.08 -9.00
N CYS A 52 -8.72 -18.17 -8.28
CA CYS A 52 -8.81 -18.17 -6.82
C CYS A 52 -10.17 -17.65 -6.34
N ALA A 53 -10.93 -18.51 -5.66
CA ALA A 53 -12.24 -18.19 -5.13
C ALA A 53 -12.24 -17.09 -4.02
N CYS A 54 -11.07 -16.74 -3.48
CA CYS A 54 -11.01 -15.82 -2.33
C CYS A 54 -11.27 -14.36 -2.70
N ASN A 55 -11.17 -13.94 -3.96
CA ASN A 55 -11.48 -12.61 -4.50
C ASN A 55 -11.29 -11.44 -3.48
N THR A 56 -10.24 -11.52 -2.66
CA THR A 56 -9.97 -10.52 -1.62
C THR A 56 -9.42 -9.25 -2.25
N VAL A 57 -10.05 -8.12 -1.93
CA VAL A 57 -9.62 -6.77 -2.34
C VAL A 57 -9.58 -5.88 -1.11
N LYS A 58 -8.51 -5.11 -0.93
CA LYS A 58 -8.35 -4.15 0.18
C LYS A 58 -7.69 -2.87 -0.32
N ALA A 59 -7.89 -1.77 0.40
CA ALA A 59 -7.15 -0.53 0.18
C ALA A 59 -5.74 -0.57 0.78
N GLU A 60 -5.46 -1.52 1.68
CA GLU A 60 -4.22 -1.62 2.43
C GLU A 60 -3.57 -3.01 2.21
N PRO A 61 -2.24 -3.13 2.40
CA PRO A 61 -1.55 -4.41 2.34
C PRO A 61 -2.06 -5.38 3.39
N GLY A 62 -1.86 -6.67 3.19
CA GLY A 62 -2.27 -7.72 4.13
C GLY A 62 -2.30 -9.08 3.47
N ASN A 63 -3.03 -10.02 4.08
CA ASN A 63 -3.19 -11.36 3.55
C ASN A 63 -4.62 -11.58 3.04
N CYS A 64 -4.75 -12.42 2.04
CA CYS A 64 -6.05 -12.90 1.56
C CYS A 64 -6.57 -14.03 2.46
N GLY A 65 -7.83 -14.45 2.25
CA GLY A 65 -8.46 -15.54 3.01
C GLY A 65 -7.74 -16.88 2.90
N CYS A 66 -6.89 -17.09 1.89
CA CYS A 66 -6.06 -18.29 1.73
C CYS A 66 -4.68 -18.16 2.41
N GLY A 67 -4.42 -17.10 3.19
CA GLY A 67 -3.19 -16.87 3.94
C GLY A 67 -2.02 -16.29 3.13
N LYS A 68 -2.15 -16.16 1.80
CA LYS A 68 -1.10 -15.55 0.97
C LYS A 68 -1.14 -14.02 1.03
N PRO A 69 0.02 -13.35 0.92
CA PRO A 69 0.05 -11.89 0.88
C PRO A 69 -0.72 -11.37 -0.33
N LEU A 70 -1.42 -10.26 -0.13
CA LEU A 70 -2.03 -9.52 -1.21
C LEU A 70 -0.94 -8.85 -2.04
N VAL A 71 -1.16 -8.78 -3.34
CA VAL A 71 -0.32 -8.02 -4.27
C VAL A 71 -1.02 -6.73 -4.65
N TRP A 72 -0.27 -5.65 -4.72
CA TRP A 72 -0.82 -4.37 -5.11
C TRP A 72 -0.99 -4.26 -6.64
N GLY A 73 -1.88 -3.39 -7.06
CA GLY A 73 -2.08 -3.06 -8.45
C GLY A 73 -2.78 -1.72 -8.61
N HIS A 74 -2.57 -1.10 -9.78
CA HIS A 74 -3.28 0.13 -10.15
C HIS A 74 -4.68 -0.18 -10.64
N VAL A 75 -5.66 0.51 -10.11
CA VAL A 75 -7.00 0.57 -10.68
C VAL A 75 -6.96 1.47 -11.91
N VAL A 76 -7.19 0.89 -13.06
CA VAL A 76 -7.19 1.59 -14.34
C VAL A 76 -8.56 2.17 -14.66
N LYS A 77 -9.61 1.42 -14.29
CA LYS A 77 -11.02 1.81 -14.45
C LYS A 77 -11.90 1.04 -13.48
N VAL A 78 -13.02 1.64 -13.09
CA VAL A 78 -14.09 0.95 -12.38
C VAL A 78 -15.31 0.88 -13.30
N GLU A 79 -15.86 -0.31 -13.48
CA GLU A 79 -17.05 -0.61 -14.29
C GLU A 79 -18.12 -1.26 -13.40
N GLY A 80 -19.05 -0.46 -12.90
CA GLY A 80 -20.01 -0.93 -11.90
C GLY A 80 -19.26 -1.37 -10.63
N ASP A 81 -19.40 -2.63 -10.25
CA ASP A 81 -18.75 -3.22 -9.08
C ASP A 81 -17.48 -4.02 -9.45
N VAL A 82 -16.90 -3.77 -10.61
CA VAL A 82 -15.67 -4.43 -11.08
C VAL A 82 -14.57 -3.41 -11.31
N ALA A 83 -13.41 -3.61 -10.71
CA ALA A 83 -12.21 -2.87 -11.00
C ALA A 83 -11.35 -3.59 -12.04
N LEU A 84 -10.84 -2.84 -13.02
CA LEU A 84 -9.79 -3.27 -13.93
C LEU A 84 -8.45 -2.89 -13.30
N VAL A 85 -7.64 -3.88 -12.97
CA VAL A 85 -6.41 -3.71 -12.18
C VAL A 85 -5.20 -4.13 -13.00
N CYS A 86 -4.18 -3.27 -13.05
CA CYS A 86 -2.89 -3.54 -13.66
C CYS A 86 -1.82 -3.76 -12.58
N SER A 87 -1.11 -4.88 -12.63
CA SER A 87 0.03 -5.20 -11.75
C SER A 87 1.35 -4.78 -12.40
N CYS A 88 1.50 -3.51 -12.72
CA CYS A 88 2.74 -2.93 -13.27
C CYS A 88 3.60 -2.29 -12.16
N ALA A 89 4.71 -1.62 -12.53
CA ALA A 89 5.57 -0.92 -11.57
C ALA A 89 4.85 0.28 -10.93
N GLU A 90 5.18 0.59 -9.68
CA GLU A 90 4.51 1.62 -8.87
C GLU A 90 4.44 3.01 -9.53
N GLY A 91 5.45 3.41 -10.27
CA GLY A 91 5.49 4.68 -10.98
C GLY A 91 4.70 4.72 -12.31
N CYS A 92 4.00 3.64 -12.67
CA CYS A 92 3.28 3.59 -13.96
C CYS A 92 1.98 4.41 -13.91
N THR A 93 1.78 5.26 -14.90
CA THR A 93 0.49 5.93 -15.15
C THR A 93 -0.39 5.03 -16.02
N CYS A 94 -1.05 4.09 -15.38
CA CYS A 94 -1.86 3.08 -16.05
C CYS A 94 -3.09 3.69 -16.73
N LYS A 95 -3.27 3.35 -18.01
CA LYS A 95 -4.48 3.65 -18.80
C LYS A 95 -4.85 2.41 -19.58
N ILE A 96 -6.11 2.30 -19.98
CA ILE A 96 -6.55 1.24 -20.90
C ILE A 96 -5.82 1.44 -22.24
N ASP A 97 -5.33 0.35 -22.83
CA ASP A 97 -4.75 0.38 -24.17
C ASP A 97 -5.83 0.78 -25.19
N ALA A 98 -5.46 1.67 -26.13
CA ALA A 98 -6.41 2.20 -27.10
C ALA A 98 -6.89 1.17 -28.14
N ASN A 99 -6.09 0.12 -28.36
CA ASN A 99 -6.35 -0.91 -29.39
C ASN A 99 -6.88 -2.22 -28.76
N ASP A 100 -6.58 -2.43 -27.46
CA ASP A 100 -6.96 -3.65 -26.75
C ASP A 100 -7.46 -3.31 -25.34
N PRO A 101 -8.78 -3.25 -25.11
CA PRO A 101 -9.35 -2.88 -23.83
C PRO A 101 -9.12 -3.92 -22.72
N THR A 102 -8.56 -5.09 -23.05
CA THR A 102 -8.15 -6.10 -22.07
C THR A 102 -6.75 -5.85 -21.52
N LYS A 103 -6.01 -4.89 -22.07
CA LYS A 103 -4.65 -4.54 -21.68
C LYS A 103 -4.51 -3.12 -21.16
N CYS A 104 -3.51 -2.95 -20.35
CA CYS A 104 -2.99 -1.65 -19.97
C CYS A 104 -2.05 -1.13 -21.07
N GLY A 105 -1.99 0.17 -21.28
CA GLY A 105 -1.04 0.80 -22.21
C GLY A 105 0.44 0.48 -21.94
N CYS A 106 0.77 -0.13 -20.79
CA CYS A 106 2.08 -0.71 -20.52
C CYS A 106 2.27 -2.14 -21.09
N GLY A 107 1.28 -2.68 -21.81
CA GLY A 107 1.29 -4.01 -22.43
C GLY A 107 0.87 -5.16 -21.51
N LYS A 108 0.64 -4.93 -20.21
CA LYS A 108 0.18 -5.97 -19.28
C LYS A 108 -1.33 -6.18 -19.39
N GLU A 109 -1.76 -7.42 -19.22
CA GLU A 109 -3.17 -7.76 -19.12
C GLU A 109 -3.82 -7.12 -17.88
N LEU A 110 -5.04 -6.64 -18.07
CA LEU A 110 -5.85 -6.10 -16.99
C LEU A 110 -6.61 -7.24 -16.30
N ARG A 111 -6.46 -7.30 -14.99
CA ARG A 111 -7.21 -8.24 -14.18
C ARG A 111 -8.55 -7.62 -13.80
N ARG A 112 -9.64 -8.34 -14.02
CA ARG A 112 -10.97 -7.97 -13.54
C ARG A 112 -11.14 -8.45 -12.10
N VAL A 113 -11.43 -7.54 -11.19
CA VAL A 113 -11.54 -7.82 -9.75
C VAL A 113 -12.89 -7.32 -9.26
N SER A 114 -13.69 -8.20 -8.66
CA SER A 114 -14.97 -7.79 -8.07
C SER A 114 -14.73 -6.99 -6.79
N LEU A 115 -15.39 -5.85 -6.68
CA LEU A 115 -15.39 -5.02 -5.47
C LEU A 115 -16.51 -5.43 -4.49
N LYS A 116 -17.45 -6.29 -4.91
CA LYS A 116 -18.58 -6.72 -4.06
C LYS A 116 -18.10 -7.33 -2.76
N GLY A 117 -18.68 -6.90 -1.66
CA GLY A 117 -18.35 -7.38 -0.33
C GLY A 117 -16.99 -6.91 0.21
N SER A 118 -16.23 -6.09 -0.55
CA SER A 118 -14.94 -5.56 -0.08
C SER A 118 -15.08 -4.47 0.98
N GLY A 119 -16.24 -3.82 1.07
CA GLY A 119 -16.48 -2.66 1.93
C GLY A 119 -15.80 -1.37 1.45
N LEU A 120 -15.11 -1.41 0.30
CA LEU A 120 -14.45 -0.26 -0.29
C LEU A 120 -15.44 0.72 -0.90
N TYR A 121 -15.03 1.98 -0.97
CA TYR A 121 -15.72 3.05 -1.66
C TYR A 121 -15.04 3.32 -3.00
N PHE A 122 -15.79 3.50 -4.06
CA PHE A 122 -15.27 3.72 -5.40
C PHE A 122 -16.06 4.73 -6.20
N CYS A 123 -15.43 5.30 -7.21
CA CYS A 123 -16.07 6.25 -8.11
C CYS A 123 -17.19 5.59 -8.91
N ASN A 124 -18.39 6.16 -8.86
CA ASN A 124 -19.59 5.68 -9.58
C ASN A 124 -20.06 6.68 -10.65
N CYS A 125 -19.14 7.25 -11.42
CA CYS A 125 -19.46 8.26 -12.45
C CYS A 125 -20.05 7.67 -13.74
N GLY A 126 -20.57 6.45 -13.72
CA GLY A 126 -21.23 5.83 -14.87
C GLY A 126 -20.34 5.48 -16.06
N GLY A 127 -19.03 5.35 -15.85
CA GLY A 127 -18.06 4.97 -16.89
C GLY A 127 -17.64 6.08 -17.85
N SER A 128 -18.25 7.25 -17.79
CA SER A 128 -17.85 8.43 -18.58
C SER A 128 -16.64 9.17 -18.00
N CYS A 129 -16.31 8.89 -16.74
CA CYS A 129 -15.19 9.50 -16.04
C CYS A 129 -13.97 8.57 -16.09
N THR A 130 -12.79 9.13 -16.31
CA THR A 130 -11.51 8.42 -16.20
C THR A 130 -11.07 8.25 -14.74
N CYS A 131 -11.99 8.51 -13.80
CA CYS A 131 -11.72 8.45 -12.39
C CYS A 131 -11.62 6.99 -11.94
N ASN A 132 -10.49 6.62 -11.43
CA ASN A 132 -10.14 5.29 -10.89
C ASN A 132 -10.00 5.32 -9.36
N TYR A 133 -10.76 6.20 -8.70
CA TYR A 133 -10.67 6.45 -7.27
C TYR A 133 -11.28 5.32 -6.46
N ILE A 134 -10.49 4.75 -5.55
CA ILE A 134 -10.92 3.77 -4.54
C ILE A 134 -10.43 4.22 -3.17
N SER A 135 -11.23 3.99 -2.13
CA SER A 135 -10.91 4.38 -0.75
C SER A 135 -11.48 3.37 0.25
N ALA A 136 -10.84 3.25 1.41
CA ALA A 136 -11.39 2.53 2.56
C ALA A 136 -12.48 3.33 3.29
N THR A 137 -12.53 4.64 3.09
CA THR A 137 -13.46 5.57 3.76
C THR A 137 -14.38 6.27 2.77
N PRO A 138 -15.59 6.70 3.19
CA PRO A 138 -16.47 7.49 2.36
C PRO A 138 -15.81 8.84 2.01
N GLY A 139 -16.20 9.41 0.87
CA GLY A 139 -15.66 10.69 0.41
C GLY A 139 -16.11 11.02 -1.00
N LYS A 140 -15.38 11.92 -1.65
CA LYS A 140 -15.63 12.34 -3.03
C LYS A 140 -14.48 11.95 -3.93
N CYS A 141 -14.76 11.59 -5.16
CA CYS A 141 -13.74 11.37 -6.18
C CYS A 141 -13.23 12.69 -6.75
N GLY A 142 -12.18 12.63 -7.58
CA GLY A 142 -11.59 13.79 -8.21
C GLY A 142 -12.53 14.63 -9.10
N CYS A 143 -13.67 14.06 -9.52
CA CYS A 143 -14.72 14.79 -10.25
C CYS A 143 -15.80 15.40 -9.32
N GLY A 144 -15.66 15.31 -8.00
CA GLY A 144 -16.57 15.87 -7.00
C GLY A 144 -17.79 15.02 -6.66
N MET A 145 -17.98 13.86 -7.33
CA MET A 145 -19.08 12.93 -7.03
C MET A 145 -18.78 12.14 -5.76
N GLU A 146 -19.84 11.85 -4.99
CA GLU A 146 -19.78 10.95 -3.84
C GLU A 146 -19.34 9.55 -4.28
N LEU A 147 -18.44 8.94 -3.50
CA LEU A 147 -18.05 7.55 -3.71
C LEU A 147 -19.19 6.61 -3.30
N LYS A 148 -19.41 5.58 -4.11
CA LYS A 148 -20.34 4.49 -3.79
C LYS A 148 -19.65 3.44 -2.95
N LYS A 149 -20.28 2.97 -1.88
CA LYS A 149 -19.83 1.80 -1.13
C LYS A 149 -20.14 0.52 -1.90
N SER A 150 -19.19 -0.40 -1.93
CA SER A 150 -19.41 -1.76 -2.43
C SER A 150 -20.31 -2.53 -1.45
N GLU A 151 -21.34 -3.15 -1.93
CA GLU A 151 -22.27 -4.01 -1.19
C GLU A 151 -21.87 -5.47 -1.33
#